data_35a3e79674584626a9270bec638034cd
#
_entry.id   35a3e79674584626a9270bec638034cd
#
_cell.length_a   1.000
_cell.length_b   1.000
_cell.length_c   1.000
_cell.angle_alpha   90.00
_cell.angle_beta   90.00
_cell.angle_gamma   90.00
#
_symmetry.space_group_name_H-M   'P 1'
#
loop_
_entity.id
_entity.type
_entity.pdbx_description
1 polymer ?
#
loop_
_entity_poly.entity_id
_entity_poly.type
_entity_poly.pdbx_seq_one_letter_code
_entity_poly.pdbx_strand_id
1 'polypeptide(L)'
;MTRIDQSGTFSLGDRTVRRLGYGAMQLAGPGVFGPPRDRDAALAVLREAVARGVNHIDTSDYYGPHVTNRLIREALAPYPDDLVIVTKIGARRGEDGSWLPAFSPEAL
;
A
#
# COMPACT_ATOMS: atom_id res chain seq x y z
N MET A 1 -9.97 21.58 5.63
CA MET A 1 -10.12 20.13 5.45
C MET A 1 -9.81 19.79 3.99
N THR A 2 -8.97 18.78 3.77
CA THR A 2 -8.66 18.31 2.44
C THR A 2 -9.83 17.54 1.86
N ARG A 3 -10.20 17.89 0.62
CA ARG A 3 -11.28 17.22 -0.11
C ARG A 3 -10.67 16.41 -1.24
N ILE A 4 -10.41 15.14 -0.98
CA ILE A 4 -9.75 14.25 -1.95
C ILE A 4 -10.64 14.01 -3.17
N ASP A 5 -11.94 13.99 -2.98
CA ASP A 5 -12.90 13.88 -4.07
C ASP A 5 -12.80 15.03 -5.07
N GLN A 6 -12.27 16.18 -4.66
CA GLN A 6 -12.05 17.33 -5.53
C GLN A 6 -10.78 17.24 -6.36
N SER A 7 -9.93 16.22 -6.13
CA SER A 7 -8.73 16.01 -6.93
C SER A 7 -9.02 15.55 -8.36
N GLY A 8 -10.26 15.21 -8.64
CA GLY A 8 -10.66 14.63 -9.91
C GLY A 8 -10.47 13.12 -9.94
N THR A 9 -10.76 12.53 -11.07
CA THR A 9 -10.67 11.08 -11.25
C THR A 9 -9.77 10.73 -12.42
N PHE A 10 -9.33 9.48 -12.44
CA PHE A 10 -8.51 8.92 -13.49
C PHE A 10 -8.95 7.47 -13.73
N SER A 11 -9.02 7.08 -15.01
CA SER A 11 -9.35 5.71 -15.37
C SER A 11 -8.09 4.85 -15.30
N LEU A 12 -8.16 3.79 -14.48
CA LEU A 12 -7.09 2.81 -14.34
C LEU A 12 -7.64 1.48 -14.85
N GLY A 13 -7.45 1.22 -16.14
CA GLY A 13 -8.13 0.11 -16.80
C GLY A 13 -9.65 0.31 -16.77
N ASP A 14 -10.35 -0.67 -16.25
CA ASP A 14 -11.80 -0.63 -16.07
C ASP A 14 -12.22 -0.04 -14.72
N ARG A 15 -11.27 0.49 -13.94
CA ARG A 15 -11.52 1.06 -12.62
C ARG A 15 -11.36 2.56 -12.65
N THR A 16 -12.18 3.25 -11.89
CA THR A 16 -12.07 4.70 -11.73
C THR A 16 -11.52 5.01 -10.35
N VAL A 17 -10.42 5.74 -10.30
CA VAL A 17 -9.78 6.12 -9.03
C VAL A 17 -9.74 7.63 -8.91
N ARG A 18 -9.70 8.12 -7.68
CA ARG A 18 -9.41 9.53 -7.43
C ARG A 18 -7.93 9.78 -7.68
N ARG A 19 -7.60 10.97 -8.19
CA ARG A 19 -6.22 11.28 -8.60
C ARG A 19 -5.25 11.26 -7.43
N LEU A 20 -5.70 11.63 -6.23
CA LEU A 20 -4.87 11.56 -5.03
C LEU A 20 -5.02 10.17 -4.42
N GLY A 21 -3.98 9.35 -4.58
CA GLY A 21 -3.90 8.02 -3.97
C GLY A 21 -2.98 8.00 -2.76
N TYR A 22 -2.78 6.83 -2.19
CA TYR A 22 -1.90 6.63 -1.03
C TYR A 22 -0.81 5.63 -1.37
N GLY A 23 0.46 6.04 -1.21
CA GLY A 23 1.62 5.16 -1.32
C GLY A 23 1.96 4.57 0.04
N ALA A 24 1.99 3.24 0.14
CA ALA A 24 2.04 2.55 1.42
C ALA A 24 3.46 2.17 1.87
N MET A 25 4.49 2.54 1.13
CA MET A 25 5.87 2.12 1.40
C MET A 25 6.34 2.49 2.80
N GLN A 26 5.94 3.66 3.30
CA GLN A 26 6.39 4.17 4.59
C GLN A 26 5.67 3.55 5.79
N LEU A 27 4.71 2.67 5.57
CA LEU A 27 4.04 1.97 6.67
C LEU A 27 4.91 0.90 7.31
N ALA A 28 5.91 0.38 6.58
CA ALA A 28 6.90 -0.52 7.16
C ALA A 28 7.90 0.25 8.02
N GLY A 29 8.72 -0.47 8.77
CA GLY A 29 9.75 0.12 9.60
C GLY A 29 10.86 0.79 8.81
N PRO A 30 11.90 1.30 9.50
CA PRO A 30 13.01 1.98 8.83
C PRO A 30 13.63 1.13 7.73
N GLY A 31 13.97 1.76 6.60
CA GLY A 31 14.49 1.08 5.43
C GLY A 31 13.44 0.25 4.69
N VAL A 32 12.17 0.49 4.94
CA VAL A 32 11.05 -0.29 4.37
C VAL A 32 11.20 -1.75 4.79
N PHE A 33 11.65 -2.00 6.02
CA PHE A 33 11.98 -3.33 6.51
C PHE A 33 11.50 -3.49 7.95
N GLY A 34 10.86 -4.62 8.23
CA GLY A 34 10.32 -4.92 9.55
C GLY A 34 9.03 -4.15 9.86
N PRO A 35 8.49 -4.35 11.08
CA PRO A 35 7.25 -3.70 11.49
C PRO A 35 7.44 -2.21 11.73
N PRO A 36 6.35 -1.41 11.63
CA PRO A 36 6.42 0.01 11.95
C PRO A 36 6.70 0.23 13.43
N ARG A 37 7.24 1.41 13.75
CA ARG A 37 7.51 1.78 15.14
C ARG A 37 6.21 1.91 15.95
N ASP A 38 5.13 2.33 15.31
CA ASP A 38 3.81 2.48 15.93
C ASP A 38 2.78 1.83 15.02
N ARG A 39 2.43 0.60 15.38
CA ARG A 39 1.48 -0.19 14.58
C ARG A 39 0.08 0.42 14.57
N ASP A 40 -0.37 0.92 15.70
CA ASP A 40 -1.70 1.51 15.80
C ASP A 40 -1.81 2.78 14.96
N ALA A 41 -0.74 3.58 14.93
CA ALA A 41 -0.69 4.77 14.07
C ALA A 41 -0.72 4.39 12.59
N ALA A 42 -0.03 3.33 12.19
CA ALA A 42 -0.04 2.84 10.81
C ALA A 42 -1.45 2.41 10.39
N LEU A 43 -2.16 1.67 11.24
CA LEU A 43 -3.54 1.28 10.98
C LEU A 43 -4.46 2.49 10.88
N ALA A 44 -4.27 3.47 11.77
CA ALA A 44 -5.08 4.68 11.79
C ALA A 44 -4.89 5.50 10.51
N VAL A 45 -3.66 5.61 10.00
CA VAL A 45 -3.37 6.34 8.76
C VAL A 45 -4.13 5.71 7.58
N LEU A 46 -4.12 4.39 7.48
CA LEU A 46 -4.83 3.69 6.40
C LEU A 46 -6.34 3.94 6.47
N ARG A 47 -6.91 3.82 7.65
CA ARG A 47 -8.34 4.05 7.85
C ARG A 47 -8.72 5.50 7.55
N GLU A 48 -7.89 6.45 7.98
CA GLU A 48 -8.12 7.87 7.72
C GLU A 48 -8.04 8.19 6.23
N ALA A 49 -7.07 7.62 5.51
CA ALA A 49 -6.93 7.84 4.06
C ALA A 49 -8.20 7.43 3.32
N VAL A 50 -8.72 6.24 3.61
CA VAL A 50 -9.94 5.76 2.98
C VAL A 50 -11.15 6.60 3.40
N ALA A 51 -11.25 6.96 4.68
CA ALA A 51 -12.34 7.80 5.17
C ALA A 51 -12.37 9.18 4.50
N ARG A 52 -11.21 9.69 4.10
CA ARG A 52 -11.10 10.98 3.41
C ARG A 52 -11.29 10.90 1.91
N GLY A 53 -11.47 9.69 1.37
CA GLY A 53 -11.82 9.52 -0.03
C GLY A 53 -10.76 8.85 -0.90
N VAL A 54 -9.62 8.44 -0.35
CA VAL A 54 -8.64 7.67 -1.12
C VAL A 54 -9.26 6.32 -1.50
N ASN A 55 -9.24 6.00 -2.78
CA ASN A 55 -9.68 4.69 -3.26
C ASN A 55 -8.62 4.00 -4.12
N HIS A 56 -7.36 4.44 -4.02
CA HIS A 56 -6.24 3.86 -4.75
C HIS A 56 -5.04 3.78 -3.81
N ILE A 57 -4.56 2.58 -3.51
CA ILE A 57 -3.41 2.34 -2.64
C ILE A 57 -2.35 1.59 -3.44
N ASP A 58 -1.12 2.14 -3.45
CA ASP A 58 0.04 1.55 -4.11
C ASP A 58 0.90 0.87 -3.04
N THR A 59 1.07 -0.44 -3.16
CA THR A 59 1.80 -1.24 -2.19
C THR A 59 2.76 -2.22 -2.89
N SER A 60 3.37 -3.10 -2.12
CA SER A 60 4.15 -4.23 -2.62
C SER A 60 4.34 -5.28 -1.52
N ASP A 61 4.45 -6.54 -1.91
CA ASP A 61 4.71 -7.62 -0.98
C ASP A 61 6.12 -7.55 -0.37
N TYR A 62 7.08 -6.87 -1.03
CA TYR A 62 8.43 -6.73 -0.48
C TYR A 62 8.58 -5.53 0.47
N TYR A 63 7.49 -4.84 0.77
CA TYR A 63 7.50 -3.80 1.81
C TYR A 63 7.39 -4.45 3.19
N GLY A 64 8.51 -4.62 3.85
CA GLY A 64 8.59 -5.19 5.18
C GLY A 64 9.42 -6.46 5.36
N PRO A 65 9.44 -7.48 4.48
CA PRO A 65 8.41 -7.87 3.52
C PRO A 65 7.09 -8.28 4.17
N HIS A 66 6.04 -8.20 3.41
CA HIS A 66 4.66 -8.55 3.78
C HIS A 66 4.03 -7.68 4.89
N VAL A 67 4.82 -6.89 5.60
CA VAL A 67 4.34 -6.06 6.73
C VAL A 67 3.26 -5.10 6.28
N THR A 68 3.54 -4.35 5.21
CA THR A 68 2.61 -3.33 4.71
C THR A 68 1.29 -3.95 4.25
N ASN A 69 1.36 -5.07 3.52
CA ASN A 69 0.16 -5.73 3.04
C ASN A 69 -0.70 -6.29 4.18
N ARG A 70 -0.06 -6.80 5.23
CA ARG A 70 -0.79 -7.27 6.41
C ARG A 70 -1.47 -6.12 7.14
N LEU A 71 -0.82 -4.96 7.22
CA LEU A 71 -1.42 -3.76 7.82
C LEU A 71 -2.63 -3.29 7.01
N ILE A 72 -2.52 -3.29 5.68
CA ILE A 72 -3.63 -2.91 4.79
C ILE A 72 -4.82 -3.84 5.03
N ARG A 73 -4.58 -5.14 5.08
CA ARG A 73 -5.63 -6.12 5.33
C ARG A 73 -6.30 -5.89 6.69
N GLU A 74 -5.51 -5.72 7.72
CA GLU A 74 -6.04 -5.53 9.07
C GLU A 74 -6.85 -4.24 9.20
N ALA A 75 -6.35 -3.16 8.59
CA ALA A 75 -7.01 -1.87 8.69
C ALA A 75 -8.29 -1.80 7.88
N LEU A 76 -8.33 -2.41 6.69
CA LEU A 76 -9.33 -2.11 5.67
C LEU A 76 -10.23 -3.28 5.26
N ALA A 77 -9.87 -4.53 5.57
CA ALA A 77 -10.73 -5.64 5.19
C ALA A 77 -11.97 -5.71 6.09
N PRO A 78 -13.18 -6.03 5.56
CA PRO A 78 -13.46 -6.27 4.15
C PRO A 78 -13.34 -4.99 3.33
N TYR A 79 -12.75 -5.12 2.14
CA TYR A 79 -12.40 -3.95 1.33
C TYR A 79 -13.66 -3.32 0.72
N PRO A 80 -13.76 -1.96 0.68
CA PRO A 80 -14.80 -1.31 -0.10
C PRO A 80 -14.74 -1.70 -1.58
N ASP A 81 -15.90 -1.77 -2.24
CA ASP A 81 -15.97 -2.22 -3.63
C ASP A 81 -15.20 -1.30 -4.60
N ASP A 82 -15.09 -0.02 -4.26
CA ASP A 82 -14.40 0.96 -5.11
C ASP A 82 -12.90 1.08 -4.81
N LEU A 83 -12.40 0.36 -3.81
CA LEU A 83 -10.97 0.43 -3.46
C LEU A 83 -10.14 -0.38 -4.44
N VAL A 84 -9.11 0.26 -5.00
CA VAL A 84 -8.16 -0.36 -5.91
C VAL A 84 -6.82 -0.46 -5.20
N ILE A 85 -6.30 -1.66 -5.05
CA ILE A 85 -4.98 -1.90 -4.46
C ILE A 85 -4.05 -2.40 -5.57
N VAL A 86 -2.97 -1.65 -5.79
CA VAL A 86 -1.97 -1.98 -6.80
C VAL A 86 -0.73 -2.50 -6.08
N THR A 87 -0.25 -3.65 -6.50
CA THR A 87 0.98 -4.24 -5.96
C THR A 87 2.06 -4.33 -7.03
N LYS A 88 3.25 -4.75 -6.63
CA LYS A 88 4.42 -4.83 -7.52
C LYS A 88 5.08 -6.19 -7.36
N ILE A 89 5.74 -6.62 -8.43
CA ILE A 89 6.55 -7.83 -8.44
C ILE A 89 7.94 -7.47 -8.97
N GLY A 90 8.89 -8.39 -8.85
CA GLY A 90 10.20 -8.23 -9.43
C GLY A 90 11.32 -7.93 -8.43
N ALA A 91 11.02 -7.85 -7.15
CA ALA A 91 12.02 -7.65 -6.12
C ALA A 91 11.75 -8.54 -4.90
N ARG A 92 12.81 -8.78 -4.13
CA ARG A 92 12.73 -9.44 -2.83
C ARG A 92 13.71 -8.78 -1.88
N ARG A 93 13.61 -9.07 -0.60
CA ARG A 93 14.48 -8.48 0.41
C ARG A 93 15.45 -9.52 0.94
N GLY A 94 16.71 -9.14 1.10
CA GLY A 94 17.67 -9.95 1.82
C GLY A 94 17.46 -9.89 3.33
N GLU A 95 18.13 -10.77 4.08
CA GLU A 95 18.01 -10.81 5.55
C GLU A 95 18.46 -9.52 6.20
N ASP A 96 19.39 -8.81 5.55
CA ASP A 96 19.89 -7.52 6.00
C ASP A 96 19.06 -6.32 5.55
N GLY A 97 17.92 -6.57 4.90
CA GLY A 97 17.06 -5.53 4.35
C GLY A 97 17.45 -5.05 2.97
N SER A 98 18.45 -5.68 2.32
CA SER A 98 18.87 -5.31 0.97
C SER A 98 17.76 -5.58 -0.05
N TRP A 99 17.82 -4.83 -1.16
CA TRP A 99 16.89 -4.98 -2.29
C TRP A 99 17.55 -5.88 -3.32
N LEU A 100 16.88 -6.99 -3.63
CA LEU A 100 17.40 -7.99 -4.56
C LEU A 100 16.42 -8.20 -5.71
N PRO A 101 16.92 -8.49 -6.93
CA PRO A 101 16.03 -8.78 -8.06
C PRO A 101 15.34 -10.14 -7.89
N ALA A 102 14.11 -10.23 -8.41
CA ALA A 102 13.32 -11.46 -8.38
C ALA A 102 12.52 -11.57 -9.69
N PHE A 103 13.24 -11.77 -10.80
CA PHE A 103 12.67 -11.72 -12.15
C PHE A 103 12.45 -13.09 -12.77
N SER A 104 12.86 -14.17 -12.13
CA SER A 104 12.64 -15.51 -12.68
C SER A 104 11.15 -15.86 -12.65
N PRO A 105 10.67 -16.74 -13.54
CA PRO A 105 9.27 -17.17 -13.49
C PRO A 105 8.86 -17.74 -12.13
N GLU A 106 9.76 -18.43 -11.44
CA GLU A 106 9.48 -19.00 -10.13
C GLU A 106 9.33 -17.92 -9.05
N ALA A 107 9.99 -16.75 -9.22
CA ALA A 107 9.92 -15.65 -8.26
C ALA A 107 8.70 -14.75 -8.50
N LEU A 108 8.16 -14.74 -9.69
CA LEU A 108 7.01 -13.94 -10.05
C LEU A 108 5.72 -14.72 -9.85
#